data_10d83deb8347182260e0f97122f0f02a
#
_entry.id   10d83deb8347182260e0f97122f0f02a
#
_cell.length_a   1.000
_cell.length_b   1.000
_cell.length_c   1.000
_cell.angle_alpha   90.00
_cell.angle_beta   90.00
_cell.angle_gamma   90.00
#
_symmetry.space_group_name_H-M   'P 1'
#
loop_
_entity.id
_entity.type
_entity.pdbx_description
1 polymer ?
#
loop_
_entity_poly.entity_id
_entity_poly.type
_entity_poly.pdbx_seq_one_letter_code
_entity_poly.pdbx_strand_id
1 'polypeptide(L)'
;MNWASRFSWRVAAPAIATLAAMTATALPAAAQAAGPSGPGTGPKVPTFRSVAGRAAVPAAQQAPVLPLTGDAPAVAATGNAQTPMVFGYTGSDSHVYEAPVTSPAQEVSLGGHAIGGPGEAFVPAPLGPGVAVFARGGGNALYLASTTSAGSPTWISLGGGLTSRPGVAAGALSVPGGEAVDAVVRSGDGSVWDREITGTALRPWQSLGGRTLAGSGPAAVNVRGTLYVLALGTDGTVFANHSTDGAHWSGWHSLGGRASGDVGAASPAPGVGVVFVRGPDNALWYKEFAGTTPGVSSGWHSLGGQLTSGVGAGSAPNGSTWSLVLGPDSHIWKRSGTWPKLSSWNSLF
;
A
#
# COMPACT_ATOMS: atom_id res chain seq x y z
N MET A 1 -49.48 -2.11 -5.32
CA MET A 1 -49.08 -2.58 -4.00
C MET A 1 -47.62 -2.18 -3.83
N ASN A 2 -47.39 -1.14 -2.98
CA ASN A 2 -46.10 -0.51 -2.71
C ASN A 2 -45.28 -1.37 -1.76
N TRP A 3 -44.07 -1.76 -2.17
CA TRP A 3 -43.06 -2.27 -1.27
C TRP A 3 -41.90 -1.26 -1.20
N ALA A 4 -42.10 -0.22 -0.42
CA ALA A 4 -41.04 0.65 0.07
C ALA A 4 -40.86 0.39 1.56
N SER A 5 -40.11 -0.61 1.96
CA SER A 5 -39.67 -0.83 3.33
C SER A 5 -38.22 -0.39 3.49
N ARG A 6 -38.09 0.81 4.00
CA ARG A 6 -37.21 1.36 5.04
C ARG A 6 -36.03 0.44 5.42
N PHE A 7 -34.88 0.64 4.77
CA PHE A 7 -33.59 0.36 5.37
C PHE A 7 -32.99 1.68 5.83
N SER A 8 -33.10 1.95 7.12
CA SER A 8 -32.34 3.03 7.76
C SER A 8 -30.92 2.51 8.00
N TRP A 9 -29.97 2.96 7.20
CA TRP A 9 -28.58 2.75 7.45
C TRP A 9 -28.17 3.56 8.68
N ARG A 10 -28.06 2.91 9.82
CA ARG A 10 -27.30 3.48 10.92
C ARG A 10 -25.82 3.40 10.54
N VAL A 11 -25.26 4.55 10.24
CA VAL A 11 -23.82 4.73 10.05
C VAL A 11 -23.14 4.33 11.37
N ALA A 12 -22.53 3.16 11.40
CA ALA A 12 -21.71 2.74 12.52
C ALA A 12 -20.34 3.42 12.37
N ALA A 13 -20.22 4.59 12.95
CA ALA A 13 -18.98 5.37 12.96
C ALA A 13 -18.12 5.17 14.23
N PRO A 14 -17.82 3.95 14.74
CA PRO A 14 -16.84 3.84 15.80
C PRO A 14 -15.77 2.76 15.63
N ALA A 15 -15.69 2.05 14.52
CA ALA A 15 -14.76 0.92 14.44
C ALA A 15 -13.27 1.35 14.54
N ILE A 16 -12.91 2.48 13.97
CA ILE A 16 -11.52 2.99 14.04
C ILE A 16 -11.20 3.54 15.43
N ALA A 17 -12.15 4.21 16.08
CA ALA A 17 -11.96 4.66 17.47
C ALA A 17 -11.81 3.47 18.43
N THR A 18 -12.53 2.37 18.18
CA THR A 18 -12.42 1.14 18.96
C THR A 18 -11.07 0.43 18.73
N LEU A 19 -10.56 0.45 17.50
CA LEU A 19 -9.24 -0.09 17.20
C LEU A 19 -8.12 0.71 17.89
N ALA A 20 -8.23 2.04 17.91
CA ALA A 20 -7.29 2.90 18.61
C ALA A 20 -7.27 2.64 20.13
N ALA A 21 -8.44 2.37 20.72
CA ALA A 21 -8.54 2.03 22.14
C ALA A 21 -7.97 0.63 22.46
N MET A 22 -8.09 -0.32 21.53
CA MET A 22 -7.53 -1.67 21.70
C MET A 22 -6.00 -1.71 21.57
N THR A 23 -5.38 -0.77 20.82
CA THR A 23 -3.92 -0.73 20.66
C THR A 23 -3.20 -0.14 21.88
N ALA A 24 -3.92 0.56 22.76
CA ALA A 24 -3.36 1.12 24.00
C ALA A 24 -3.17 0.05 25.11
N THR A 25 -3.82 -1.11 25.01
CA THR A 25 -3.55 -2.22 25.92
C THR A 25 -2.28 -2.95 25.47
N ALA A 26 -1.25 -2.88 26.30
CA ALA A 26 0.03 -3.52 26.04
C ALA A 26 -0.15 -4.99 25.65
N LEU A 27 0.29 -5.35 24.45
CA LEU A 27 0.42 -6.75 24.05
C LEU A 27 1.41 -7.45 24.99
N PRO A 28 1.17 -8.70 25.39
CA PRO A 28 2.13 -9.45 26.19
C PRO A 28 3.50 -9.47 25.50
N ALA A 29 4.57 -9.29 26.25
CA ALA A 29 5.94 -9.20 25.73
C ALA A 29 6.34 -10.38 24.79
N ALA A 30 5.71 -11.54 24.93
CA ALA A 30 5.91 -12.70 24.07
C ALA A 30 5.41 -12.52 22.62
N ALA A 31 4.38 -11.68 22.40
CA ALA A 31 3.89 -11.39 21.06
C ALA A 31 4.75 -10.34 20.33
N GLN A 32 5.55 -9.58 21.08
CA GLN A 32 6.49 -8.61 20.49
C GLN A 32 7.79 -9.26 20.00
N ALA A 33 8.15 -10.43 20.55
CA ALA A 33 9.37 -11.15 20.17
C ALA A 33 9.26 -11.90 18.84
N ALA A 34 8.05 -12.12 18.33
CA ALA A 34 7.80 -12.88 17.11
C ALA A 34 7.70 -11.98 15.84
N GLY A 35 7.59 -10.66 16.01
CA GLY A 35 7.56 -9.71 14.92
C GLY A 35 8.95 -9.25 14.49
N PRO A 36 9.03 -8.42 13.43
CA PRO A 36 10.26 -7.72 13.11
C PRO A 36 10.79 -7.07 14.39
N SER A 37 12.06 -7.35 14.76
CA SER A 37 12.64 -6.95 16.04
C SER A 37 12.35 -5.48 16.32
N GLY A 38 11.39 -5.23 17.22
CA GLY A 38 11.03 -3.89 17.65
C GLY A 38 11.98 -3.39 18.71
N PRO A 39 12.24 -2.10 18.80
CA PRO A 39 13.00 -1.56 19.90
C PRO A 39 12.19 -1.74 21.19
N GLY A 40 12.83 -2.28 22.19
CA GLY A 40 12.35 -2.13 23.56
C GLY A 40 12.26 -0.65 23.88
N THR A 41 11.26 -0.22 24.63
CA THR A 41 10.94 1.16 24.98
C THR A 41 10.54 2.02 23.79
N GLY A 42 9.23 1.98 23.46
CA GLY A 42 8.65 2.71 22.33
C GLY A 42 8.95 4.22 22.40
N PRO A 43 9.33 4.82 21.27
CA PRO A 43 9.31 6.26 21.17
C PRO A 43 7.88 6.75 21.39
N LYS A 44 7.74 7.89 22.05
CA LYS A 44 6.47 8.60 22.17
C LYS A 44 5.86 8.68 20.78
N VAL A 45 4.61 8.19 20.65
CA VAL A 45 3.83 8.33 19.42
C VAL A 45 3.97 9.78 18.97
N PRO A 46 4.47 10.03 17.74
CA PRO A 46 4.51 11.39 17.26
C PRO A 46 3.07 11.91 17.26
N THR A 47 2.79 12.91 18.07
CA THR A 47 1.50 13.60 18.03
C THR A 47 1.54 14.43 16.76
N PHE A 48 1.02 13.88 15.67
CA PHE A 48 0.81 14.64 14.46
C PHE A 48 -0.19 15.73 14.78
N ARG A 49 0.25 16.98 14.68
CA ARG A 49 -0.62 18.11 14.96
C ARG A 49 -1.75 18.11 13.92
N SER A 50 -2.96 17.91 14.40
CA SER A 50 -4.16 18.26 13.66
C SER A 50 -4.02 19.73 13.21
N VAL A 51 -3.95 19.97 11.92
CA VAL A 51 -4.11 21.29 11.36
C VAL A 51 -5.61 21.52 11.23
N ALA A 52 -6.27 21.66 12.38
CA ALA A 52 -7.66 22.08 12.39
C ALA A 52 -7.74 23.50 11.80
N GLY A 53 -8.52 23.65 10.76
CA GLY A 53 -9.00 24.95 10.33
C GLY A 53 -8.13 25.75 9.35
N ARG A 54 -7.26 25.15 8.57
CA ARG A 54 -6.81 25.82 7.35
C ARG A 54 -7.86 25.62 6.25
N ALA A 55 -8.53 26.71 5.93
CA ALA A 55 -9.18 26.85 4.63
C ALA A 55 -8.18 26.34 3.58
N ALA A 56 -8.65 25.52 2.64
CA ALA A 56 -7.84 25.08 1.53
C ALA A 56 -7.11 26.31 0.95
N VAL A 57 -5.79 26.31 1.05
CA VAL A 57 -5.00 27.34 0.35
C VAL A 57 -5.28 27.11 -1.12
N PRO A 58 -5.67 28.13 -1.89
CA PRO A 58 -5.91 27.98 -3.31
C PRO A 58 -4.69 27.30 -3.94
N ALA A 59 -4.90 26.23 -4.69
CA ALA A 59 -3.87 25.35 -5.26
C ALA A 59 -2.84 26.07 -6.17
N ALA A 60 -2.97 27.38 -6.39
CA ALA A 60 -2.11 28.17 -7.26
C ALA A 60 -0.86 28.75 -6.57
N GLN A 61 -0.59 28.48 -5.29
CA GLN A 61 0.47 29.20 -4.56
C GLN A 61 1.50 28.36 -3.83
N GLN A 62 1.43 27.04 -3.87
CA GLN A 62 2.47 26.18 -3.27
C GLN A 62 3.10 25.33 -4.36
N ALA A 63 4.41 25.49 -4.54
CA ALA A 63 5.16 24.54 -5.35
C ALA A 63 5.03 23.15 -4.71
N PRO A 64 4.81 22.08 -5.51
CA PRO A 64 4.67 20.74 -4.97
C PRO A 64 5.94 20.35 -4.21
N VAL A 65 5.77 19.67 -3.07
CA VAL A 65 6.91 19.11 -2.32
C VAL A 65 7.46 17.95 -3.12
N LEU A 66 8.76 18.01 -3.45
CA LEU A 66 9.38 16.94 -4.23
C LEU A 66 9.42 15.64 -3.41
N PRO A 67 9.15 14.48 -4.03
CA PRO A 67 9.25 13.19 -3.37
C PRO A 67 10.68 12.90 -2.90
N LEU A 68 10.82 12.04 -1.86
CA LEU A 68 12.11 11.51 -1.46
C LEU A 68 12.73 10.69 -2.60
N THR A 69 14.00 10.93 -2.87
CA THR A 69 14.72 10.21 -3.93
C THR A 69 14.82 8.72 -3.60
N GLY A 70 14.46 7.88 -4.55
CA GLY A 70 14.57 6.43 -4.46
C GLY A 70 13.35 5.70 -3.91
N ASP A 71 12.45 6.40 -3.24
CA ASP A 71 11.24 5.79 -2.66
C ASP A 71 10.12 5.67 -3.70
N ALA A 72 9.47 4.52 -3.74
CA ALA A 72 8.33 4.31 -4.60
C ALA A 72 7.08 5.02 -4.06
N PRO A 73 6.31 5.73 -4.91
CA PRO A 73 4.97 6.18 -4.57
C PRO A 73 4.05 4.98 -4.31
N ALA A 74 3.01 5.17 -3.49
CA ALA A 74 1.94 4.18 -3.36
C ALA A 74 0.75 4.54 -4.26
N VAL A 75 -0.09 3.56 -4.54
CA VAL A 75 -1.35 3.75 -5.25
C VAL A 75 -2.45 2.99 -4.52
N ALA A 76 -3.48 3.69 -4.07
CA ALA A 76 -4.71 3.10 -3.61
C ALA A 76 -5.76 3.15 -4.72
N ALA A 77 -6.26 1.99 -5.12
CA ALA A 77 -7.38 1.89 -6.01
C ALA A 77 -8.69 1.81 -5.22
N THR A 78 -9.65 2.65 -5.58
CA THR A 78 -10.96 2.65 -4.93
C THR A 78 -11.80 1.47 -5.40
N GLY A 79 -12.55 0.88 -4.48
CA GLY A 79 -13.45 -0.23 -4.79
C GLY A 79 -14.69 0.13 -5.61
N ASN A 80 -14.88 1.40 -5.98
CA ASN A 80 -16.00 1.85 -6.79
C ASN A 80 -15.57 2.89 -7.84
N ALA A 81 -16.34 2.99 -8.91
CA ALA A 81 -16.06 3.92 -10.02
C ALA A 81 -16.28 5.41 -9.67
N GLN A 82 -16.78 5.73 -8.50
CA GLN A 82 -17.17 7.07 -8.10
C GLN A 82 -16.14 7.79 -7.24
N THR A 83 -15.21 7.04 -6.64
CA THR A 83 -14.12 7.62 -5.86
C THR A 83 -12.85 7.62 -6.69
N PRO A 84 -12.16 8.76 -6.86
CA PRO A 84 -10.94 8.79 -7.65
C PRO A 84 -9.86 7.93 -7.00
N MET A 85 -9.07 7.24 -7.83
CA MET A 85 -7.83 6.64 -7.36
C MET A 85 -6.95 7.73 -6.76
N VAL A 86 -6.30 7.40 -5.66
CA VAL A 86 -5.34 8.29 -5.01
C VAL A 86 -3.95 7.68 -5.09
N PHE A 87 -2.95 8.51 -4.97
CA PHE A 87 -1.58 8.09 -4.78
C PHE A 87 -0.98 8.84 -3.61
N GLY A 88 -0.09 8.17 -2.90
CA GLY A 88 0.66 8.75 -1.81
C GLY A 88 2.16 8.68 -2.06
N TYR A 89 2.87 9.60 -1.47
CA TYR A 89 4.31 9.65 -1.47
C TYR A 89 4.84 10.31 -0.20
N THR A 90 6.12 10.08 0.10
CA THR A 90 6.81 10.80 1.18
C THR A 90 7.59 11.96 0.58
N GLY A 91 7.32 13.16 1.05
CA GLY A 91 8.00 14.36 0.63
C GLY A 91 9.42 14.48 1.20
N SER A 92 10.20 15.39 0.64
CA SER A 92 11.57 15.69 1.11
C SER A 92 11.62 16.21 2.55
N ASP A 93 10.48 16.67 3.08
CA ASP A 93 10.28 17.06 4.49
C ASP A 93 9.88 15.87 5.39
N SER A 94 9.87 14.65 4.84
CA SER A 94 9.44 13.42 5.50
C SER A 94 7.96 13.33 5.84
N HIS A 95 7.13 14.27 5.40
CA HIS A 95 5.68 14.14 5.52
C HIS A 95 5.12 13.21 4.44
N VAL A 96 4.02 12.52 4.78
CA VAL A 96 3.25 11.77 3.80
C VAL A 96 2.24 12.70 3.13
N TYR A 97 2.18 12.62 1.82
CA TYR A 97 1.27 13.38 0.97
C TYR A 97 0.37 12.42 0.20
N GLU A 98 -0.86 12.82 -0.04
CA GLU A 98 -1.84 12.08 -0.84
C GLU A 98 -2.51 13.02 -1.84
N ALA A 99 -2.73 12.53 -3.05
CA ALA A 99 -3.45 13.28 -4.07
C ALA A 99 -4.28 12.37 -4.97
N PRO A 100 -5.38 12.88 -5.56
CA PRO A 100 -6.07 12.17 -6.62
C PRO A 100 -5.18 12.06 -7.87
N VAL A 101 -5.10 10.86 -8.46
CA VAL A 101 -4.27 10.64 -9.67
C VAL A 101 -4.74 11.44 -10.89
N THR A 102 -6.00 11.90 -10.88
CA THR A 102 -6.60 12.75 -11.94
C THR A 102 -6.42 14.23 -11.70
N SER A 103 -6.08 14.64 -10.47
CA SER A 103 -5.94 16.02 -10.06
C SER A 103 -4.80 16.18 -9.05
N PRO A 104 -3.53 15.93 -9.44
CA PRO A 104 -2.38 15.93 -8.52
C PRO A 104 -2.22 17.24 -7.76
N ALA A 105 -2.60 18.37 -8.37
CA ALA A 105 -2.55 19.68 -7.72
C ALA A 105 -3.49 19.82 -6.49
N GLN A 106 -4.35 18.83 -6.22
CA GLN A 106 -5.18 18.75 -5.02
C GLN A 106 -4.51 17.91 -3.92
N GLU A 107 -3.19 17.88 -3.89
CA GLU A 107 -2.46 17.16 -2.85
C GLU A 107 -2.77 17.69 -1.45
N VAL A 108 -2.78 16.77 -0.50
CA VAL A 108 -3.00 17.06 0.93
C VAL A 108 -1.85 16.45 1.72
N SER A 109 -1.26 17.23 2.62
CA SER A 109 -0.33 16.67 3.59
C SER A 109 -1.10 15.91 4.66
N LEU A 110 -0.73 14.65 4.84
CA LEU A 110 -1.20 13.82 5.95
C LEU A 110 -0.32 14.00 7.18
N GLY A 111 0.71 14.83 7.10
CA GLY A 111 1.72 14.99 8.14
C GLY A 111 2.54 13.73 8.32
N GLY A 112 2.96 13.49 9.56
CA GLY A 112 3.75 12.34 9.90
C GLY A 112 5.25 12.58 9.79
N HIS A 113 6.01 11.53 10.08
CA HIS A 113 7.45 11.49 9.84
C HIS A 113 7.79 10.10 9.31
N ALA A 114 7.66 9.94 8.00
CA ALA A 114 7.87 8.67 7.32
C ALA A 114 9.33 8.47 6.93
N ILE A 115 9.73 7.21 6.90
CA ILE A 115 11.02 6.73 6.43
C ILE A 115 10.75 5.80 5.25
N GLY A 116 11.02 6.27 4.04
CA GLY A 116 10.65 5.54 2.82
C GLY A 116 9.22 5.81 2.36
N GLY A 117 8.84 5.26 1.23
CA GLY A 117 7.52 5.44 0.65
C GLY A 117 6.39 4.86 1.51
N PRO A 118 5.17 5.39 1.40
CA PRO A 118 4.00 4.83 2.08
C PRO A 118 3.49 3.56 1.38
N GLY A 119 2.57 2.88 2.03
CA GLY A 119 1.70 1.87 1.43
C GLY A 119 0.25 2.29 1.61
N GLU A 120 -0.58 2.04 0.62
CA GLU A 120 -1.97 2.49 0.64
C GLU A 120 -2.93 1.40 0.15
N ALA A 121 -4.11 1.36 0.73
CA ALA A 121 -5.22 0.57 0.24
C ALA A 121 -6.55 1.28 0.47
N PHE A 122 -7.48 1.13 -0.45
CA PHE A 122 -8.87 1.51 -0.22
C PHE A 122 -9.52 0.50 0.72
N VAL A 123 -10.10 1.00 1.79
CA VAL A 123 -10.77 0.20 2.82
C VAL A 123 -12.26 0.31 2.63
N PRO A 124 -12.96 -0.80 2.32
CA PRO A 124 -14.41 -0.79 2.26
C PRO A 124 -15.04 -0.75 3.66
N ALA A 125 -16.36 -0.52 3.73
CA ALA A 125 -17.09 -0.71 4.97
C ALA A 125 -16.99 -2.19 5.44
N PRO A 126 -16.89 -2.50 6.74
CA PRO A 126 -17.22 -1.65 7.89
C PRO A 126 -16.03 -0.89 8.50
N LEU A 127 -14.79 -1.09 8.02
CA LEU A 127 -13.63 -0.39 8.56
C LEU A 127 -13.70 1.14 8.34
N GLY A 128 -14.63 1.57 7.49
CA GLY A 128 -14.90 2.94 7.10
C GLY A 128 -14.56 3.15 5.62
N PRO A 129 -15.43 3.78 4.82
CA PRO A 129 -15.11 4.06 3.42
C PRO A 129 -13.99 5.12 3.39
N GLY A 130 -12.79 4.71 3.00
CA GLY A 130 -11.67 5.63 2.95
C GLY A 130 -10.39 4.97 2.46
N VAL A 131 -9.30 5.69 2.51
CA VAL A 131 -7.97 5.17 2.23
C VAL A 131 -7.24 4.97 3.56
N ALA A 132 -6.73 3.77 3.80
CA ALA A 132 -5.79 3.51 4.87
C ALA A 132 -4.38 3.72 4.33
N VAL A 133 -3.64 4.60 4.98
CA VAL A 133 -2.26 4.92 4.61
C VAL A 133 -1.35 4.37 5.69
N PHE A 134 -0.37 3.60 5.27
CA PHE A 134 0.63 3.00 6.14
C PHE A 134 2.00 3.59 5.82
N ALA A 135 2.79 3.80 6.86
CA ALA A 135 4.16 4.28 6.69
C ALA A 135 5.09 3.63 7.72
N ARG A 136 6.35 3.48 7.34
CA ARG A 136 7.42 3.22 8.30
C ARG A 136 7.81 4.55 8.93
N GLY A 137 7.73 4.65 10.24
CA GLY A 137 8.06 5.86 10.98
C GLY A 137 9.18 5.67 11.98
N GLY A 138 9.22 6.54 12.98
CA GLY A 138 10.22 6.52 14.04
C GLY A 138 10.34 5.16 14.71
N GLY A 139 11.57 4.75 15.04
CA GLY A 139 11.87 3.42 15.58
C GLY A 139 11.68 2.27 14.59
N ASN A 140 11.54 2.57 13.31
CA ASN A 140 11.23 1.57 12.26
C ASN A 140 9.90 0.84 12.48
N ALA A 141 8.97 1.41 13.21
CA ALA A 141 7.67 0.83 13.43
C ALA A 141 6.72 1.11 12.23
N LEU A 142 5.74 0.24 12.05
CA LEU A 142 4.61 0.45 11.16
C LEU A 142 3.63 1.42 11.81
N TYR A 143 3.22 2.42 11.08
CA TYR A 143 2.15 3.35 11.46
C TYR A 143 1.01 3.28 10.47
N LEU A 144 -0.20 3.44 10.97
CA LEU A 144 -1.43 3.53 10.21
C LEU A 144 -2.06 4.89 10.39
N ALA A 145 -2.44 5.53 9.29
CA ALA A 145 -3.38 6.64 9.29
C ALA A 145 -4.63 6.26 8.51
N SER A 146 -5.75 6.83 8.89
CA SER A 146 -6.99 6.71 8.14
C SER A 146 -7.42 8.08 7.66
N THR A 147 -7.67 8.21 6.37
CA THR A 147 -8.09 9.46 5.73
C THR A 147 -9.61 9.57 5.61
N THR A 148 -10.35 8.99 6.56
CA THR A 148 -11.81 9.13 6.57
C THR A 148 -12.25 10.59 6.72
N SER A 149 -13.21 10.96 5.99
CA SER A 149 -13.71 12.22 5.45
C SER A 149 -13.93 13.43 6.37
N ALA A 150 -13.45 13.53 7.57
CA ALA A 150 -13.84 14.64 8.45
C ALA A 150 -12.72 15.29 9.29
N GLY A 151 -11.46 15.02 9.01
CA GLY A 151 -10.38 15.65 9.79
C GLY A 151 -8.98 15.17 9.39
N SER A 152 -7.96 15.77 9.99
CA SER A 152 -6.59 15.28 9.83
C SER A 152 -6.47 13.85 10.33
N PRO A 153 -5.77 12.96 9.61
CA PRO A 153 -5.62 11.58 10.03
C PRO A 153 -4.84 11.48 11.36
N THR A 154 -5.22 10.50 12.17
CA THR A 154 -4.47 10.15 13.37
C THR A 154 -3.53 9.00 13.04
N TRP A 155 -2.24 9.17 13.29
CA TRP A 155 -1.25 8.12 13.11
C TRP A 155 -1.15 7.22 14.34
N ILE A 156 -1.33 5.93 14.14
CA ILE A 156 -1.32 4.92 15.20
C ILE A 156 -0.17 3.95 14.96
N SER A 157 0.68 3.75 15.95
CA SER A 157 1.76 2.75 15.85
C SER A 157 1.21 1.34 15.96
N LEU A 158 1.57 0.50 15.00
CA LEU A 158 1.27 -0.93 14.98
C LEU A 158 2.48 -1.79 15.38
N GLY A 159 3.58 -1.13 15.79
CA GLY A 159 4.82 -1.80 16.19
C GLY A 159 5.60 -2.35 15.00
N GLY A 160 6.47 -3.30 15.27
CA GLY A 160 7.35 -3.93 14.27
C GLY A 160 8.74 -3.28 14.23
N GLY A 161 9.62 -3.85 13.39
CA GLY A 161 10.96 -3.36 13.12
C GLY A 161 11.26 -3.46 11.62
N LEU A 162 10.68 -2.53 10.86
CA LEU A 162 10.65 -2.54 9.40
C LEU A 162 11.97 -2.05 8.81
N THR A 163 12.38 -2.64 7.70
CA THR A 163 13.52 -2.15 6.88
C THR A 163 13.12 -1.79 5.46
N SER A 164 11.81 -1.80 5.17
CA SER A 164 11.23 -1.38 3.89
C SER A 164 9.98 -0.54 4.10
N ARG A 165 9.47 0.04 3.01
CA ARG A 165 8.08 0.51 2.98
C ARG A 165 7.12 -0.67 3.13
N PRO A 166 5.88 -0.44 3.62
CA PRO A 166 4.85 -1.46 3.63
C PRO A 166 4.22 -1.64 2.24
N GLY A 167 3.91 -2.89 1.87
CA GLY A 167 2.94 -3.21 0.83
C GLY A 167 1.59 -3.44 1.49
N VAL A 168 0.50 -2.98 0.89
CA VAL A 168 -0.83 -3.01 1.51
C VAL A 168 -1.87 -3.57 0.56
N ALA A 169 -2.72 -4.46 1.07
CA ALA A 169 -3.91 -4.95 0.39
C ALA A 169 -5.12 -4.86 1.32
N ALA A 170 -6.30 -4.67 0.74
CA ALA A 170 -7.55 -4.69 1.48
C ALA A 170 -8.57 -5.60 0.81
N GLY A 171 -9.48 -6.19 1.61
CA GLY A 171 -10.57 -7.04 1.12
C GLY A 171 -10.12 -8.35 0.50
N ALA A 172 -8.85 -8.77 0.69
CA ALA A 172 -8.35 -10.03 0.16
C ALA A 172 -8.92 -11.22 0.95
N LEU A 173 -9.06 -11.05 2.24
CA LEU A 173 -9.50 -12.10 3.15
C LEU A 173 -10.84 -11.72 3.76
N SER A 174 -11.81 -12.64 3.68
CA SER A 174 -13.06 -12.53 4.41
C SER A 174 -12.88 -13.17 5.79
N VAL A 175 -12.83 -12.34 6.82
CA VAL A 175 -12.61 -12.79 8.21
C VAL A 175 -13.82 -12.46 9.08
N PRO A 176 -14.00 -13.13 10.23
CA PRO A 176 -15.01 -12.73 11.19
C PRO A 176 -14.83 -11.27 11.61
N GLY A 177 -15.85 -10.44 11.41
CA GLY A 177 -15.79 -9.01 11.68
C GLY A 177 -15.65 -8.12 10.44
N GLY A 178 -15.61 -8.69 9.23
CA GLY A 178 -15.59 -7.98 7.96
C GLY A 178 -14.34 -8.29 7.13
N GLU A 179 -14.01 -7.38 6.23
CA GLU A 179 -12.81 -7.52 5.39
C GLU A 179 -11.54 -7.14 6.17
N ALA A 180 -10.44 -7.80 5.85
CA ALA A 180 -9.12 -7.50 6.41
C ALA A 180 -8.37 -6.46 5.58
N VAL A 181 -7.47 -5.75 6.24
CA VAL A 181 -6.39 -4.99 5.60
C VAL A 181 -5.08 -5.62 6.05
N ASP A 182 -4.29 -6.01 5.08
CA ASP A 182 -3.00 -6.66 5.28
C ASP A 182 -1.87 -5.70 4.95
N ALA A 183 -0.95 -5.52 5.89
CA ALA A 183 0.26 -4.74 5.71
C ALA A 183 1.47 -5.66 5.75
N VAL A 184 2.12 -5.84 4.61
CA VAL A 184 3.29 -6.70 4.49
C VAL A 184 4.57 -5.86 4.47
N VAL A 185 5.58 -6.32 5.20
CA VAL A 185 6.81 -5.58 5.42
C VAL A 185 8.03 -6.52 5.37
N ARG A 186 9.18 -5.94 5.09
CA ARG A 186 10.48 -6.59 5.30
C ARG A 186 11.01 -6.25 6.67
N SER A 187 11.44 -7.27 7.42
CA SER A 187 12.07 -7.10 8.73
C SER A 187 13.60 -6.97 8.65
N GLY A 188 14.24 -6.74 9.80
CA GLY A 188 15.69 -6.61 9.90
C GLY A 188 16.47 -7.86 9.52
N ASP A 189 15.90 -9.05 9.68
CA ASP A 189 16.49 -10.33 9.27
C ASP A 189 16.32 -10.65 7.79
N GLY A 190 15.58 -9.80 7.06
CA GLY A 190 15.28 -9.95 5.65
C GLY A 190 14.06 -10.80 5.34
N SER A 191 13.37 -11.33 6.33
CA SER A 191 12.12 -12.07 6.14
C SER A 191 10.95 -11.11 5.89
N VAL A 192 9.89 -11.62 5.25
CA VAL A 192 8.64 -10.91 5.05
C VAL A 192 7.67 -11.25 6.17
N TRP A 193 7.02 -10.24 6.67
CA TRP A 193 6.01 -10.34 7.72
C TRP A 193 4.73 -9.68 7.30
N ASP A 194 3.62 -10.22 7.78
CA ASP A 194 2.28 -9.72 7.59
C ASP A 194 1.67 -9.21 8.90
N ARG A 195 0.88 -8.15 8.80
CA ARG A 195 0.07 -7.59 9.87
C ARG A 195 -1.36 -7.42 9.39
N GLU A 196 -2.22 -8.35 9.78
CA GLU A 196 -3.64 -8.29 9.47
C GLU A 196 -4.39 -7.39 10.45
N ILE A 197 -5.21 -6.51 9.91
CA ILE A 197 -6.06 -5.57 10.65
C ILE A 197 -7.50 -5.82 10.21
N THR A 198 -8.37 -6.15 11.16
CA THR A 198 -9.81 -6.33 10.93
C THR A 198 -10.61 -5.22 11.61
N GLY A 199 -11.92 -5.14 11.36
CA GLY A 199 -12.80 -4.18 12.05
C GLY A 199 -12.84 -4.34 13.57
N THR A 200 -12.40 -5.48 14.09
CA THR A 200 -12.51 -5.82 15.50
C THR A 200 -11.18 -6.19 16.16
N ALA A 201 -10.12 -6.42 15.39
CA ALA A 201 -8.85 -6.90 15.93
C ALA A 201 -7.64 -6.47 15.12
N LEU A 202 -6.55 -6.28 15.82
CA LEU A 202 -5.19 -6.23 15.28
C LEU A 202 -4.56 -7.59 15.54
N ARG A 203 -4.35 -8.39 14.48
CA ARG A 203 -3.77 -9.73 14.60
C ARG A 203 -2.29 -9.64 14.97
N PRO A 204 -1.70 -10.64 15.61
CA PRO A 204 -0.26 -10.71 15.81
C PRO A 204 0.49 -10.67 14.47
N TRP A 205 1.74 -10.22 14.51
CA TRP A 205 2.63 -10.32 13.36
C TRP A 205 2.83 -11.79 12.96
N GLN A 206 2.65 -12.09 11.67
CA GLN A 206 2.87 -13.41 11.10
C GLN A 206 4.07 -13.38 10.17
N SER A 207 5.02 -14.30 10.39
CA SER A 207 6.15 -14.46 9.47
C SER A 207 5.72 -15.23 8.23
N LEU A 208 5.99 -14.68 7.07
CA LEU A 208 5.86 -15.36 5.78
C LEU A 208 7.18 -15.99 5.33
N GLY A 209 8.21 -15.85 6.16
CA GLY A 209 9.55 -16.35 5.84
C GLY A 209 10.20 -15.60 4.67
N GLY A 210 11.00 -16.30 3.89
CA GLY A 210 11.76 -15.75 2.77
C GLY A 210 13.06 -15.08 3.22
N ARG A 211 13.91 -14.76 2.25
CA ARG A 211 15.07 -13.86 2.38
C ARG A 211 15.03 -12.90 1.22
N THR A 212 14.81 -11.64 1.53
CA THR A 212 14.51 -10.62 0.54
C THR A 212 15.65 -9.63 0.38
N LEU A 213 15.70 -9.00 -0.80
CA LEU A 213 16.69 -8.00 -1.16
C LEU A 213 16.61 -6.80 -0.21
N ALA A 214 17.76 -6.37 0.31
CA ALA A 214 17.85 -5.18 1.14
C ALA A 214 17.46 -3.93 0.33
N GLY A 215 16.71 -3.01 0.95
CA GLY A 215 16.23 -1.80 0.29
C GLY A 215 15.07 -2.04 -0.68
N SER A 216 14.43 -3.22 -0.65
CA SER A 216 13.25 -3.53 -1.44
C SER A 216 12.06 -3.79 -0.53
N GLY A 217 10.95 -3.08 -0.76
CA GLY A 217 9.67 -3.32 -0.11
C GLY A 217 8.84 -4.36 -0.87
N PRO A 218 8.14 -5.24 -0.15
CA PRO A 218 7.18 -6.16 -0.76
C PRO A 218 5.94 -5.40 -1.26
N ALA A 219 5.17 -6.06 -2.14
CA ALA A 219 3.83 -5.65 -2.49
C ALA A 219 2.80 -6.64 -1.96
N ALA A 220 1.59 -6.15 -1.68
CA ALA A 220 0.43 -6.96 -1.42
C ALA A 220 -0.71 -6.58 -2.36
N VAL A 221 -1.50 -7.55 -2.80
CA VAL A 221 -2.65 -7.30 -3.66
C VAL A 221 -3.73 -8.37 -3.49
N ASN A 222 -4.98 -7.92 -3.50
CA ASN A 222 -6.14 -8.79 -3.55
C ASN A 222 -6.43 -9.21 -5.01
N VAL A 223 -6.37 -10.51 -5.28
CA VAL A 223 -6.79 -11.07 -6.56
C VAL A 223 -7.96 -12.01 -6.31
N ARG A 224 -9.18 -11.50 -6.45
CA ARG A 224 -10.43 -12.25 -6.29
C ARG A 224 -10.51 -13.05 -4.99
N GLY A 225 -10.26 -12.38 -3.85
CA GLY A 225 -10.34 -13.00 -2.53
C GLY A 225 -9.12 -13.84 -2.13
N THR A 226 -8.04 -13.75 -2.89
CA THR A 226 -6.76 -14.32 -2.55
C THR A 226 -5.77 -13.20 -2.29
N LEU A 227 -5.15 -13.18 -1.12
CA LEU A 227 -4.06 -12.28 -0.80
C LEU A 227 -2.77 -12.80 -1.44
N TYR A 228 -2.20 -12.05 -2.36
CA TYR A 228 -0.88 -12.29 -2.90
C TYR A 228 0.13 -11.31 -2.31
N VAL A 229 1.29 -11.84 -1.98
CA VAL A 229 2.45 -11.08 -1.52
C VAL A 229 3.61 -11.32 -2.49
N LEU A 230 4.20 -10.23 -2.99
CA LEU A 230 5.29 -10.29 -3.94
C LEU A 230 6.53 -9.62 -3.34
N ALA A 231 7.69 -10.22 -3.53
CA ALA A 231 8.95 -9.69 -3.01
C ALA A 231 10.12 -10.05 -3.91
N LEU A 232 11.24 -9.34 -3.78
CA LEU A 232 12.49 -9.68 -4.43
C LEU A 232 13.32 -10.58 -3.51
N GLY A 233 13.79 -11.71 -4.02
CA GLY A 233 14.84 -12.51 -3.38
C GLY A 233 16.16 -11.76 -3.33
N THR A 234 17.12 -12.25 -2.57
CA THR A 234 18.44 -11.61 -2.38
C THR A 234 19.23 -11.41 -3.66
N ASP A 235 18.93 -12.18 -4.70
CA ASP A 235 19.51 -12.09 -6.04
C ASP A 235 18.71 -11.17 -7.00
N GLY A 236 17.63 -10.55 -6.49
CA GLY A 236 16.71 -9.73 -7.29
C GLY A 236 15.64 -10.53 -8.05
N THR A 237 15.60 -11.85 -7.93
CA THR A 237 14.52 -12.65 -8.52
C THR A 237 13.17 -12.31 -7.88
N VAL A 238 12.13 -12.20 -8.69
CA VAL A 238 10.77 -11.93 -8.21
C VAL A 238 10.11 -13.20 -7.73
N PHE A 239 9.55 -13.17 -6.51
CA PHE A 239 8.79 -14.27 -5.91
C PHE A 239 7.39 -13.83 -5.54
N ALA A 240 6.47 -14.79 -5.54
CA ALA A 240 5.10 -14.64 -5.04
C ALA A 240 4.81 -15.67 -3.97
N ASN A 241 4.00 -15.28 -2.98
CA ASN A 241 3.37 -16.15 -1.99
C ASN A 241 1.90 -15.76 -1.92
N HIS A 242 1.00 -16.67 -1.53
CA HIS A 242 -0.41 -16.33 -1.44
C HIS A 242 -1.13 -17.12 -0.36
N SER A 243 -2.26 -16.57 0.09
CA SER A 243 -3.18 -17.19 1.04
C SER A 243 -4.62 -16.83 0.70
N THR A 244 -5.55 -17.72 1.01
CA THR A 244 -7.00 -17.49 0.91
C THR A 244 -7.67 -17.29 2.28
N ASP A 245 -6.96 -17.54 3.37
CA ASP A 245 -7.48 -17.48 4.73
C ASP A 245 -6.60 -16.70 5.72
N GLY A 246 -5.45 -16.20 5.26
CA GLY A 246 -4.46 -15.48 6.07
C GLY A 246 -3.64 -16.36 7.01
N ALA A 247 -4.02 -17.64 7.20
CA ALA A 247 -3.35 -18.59 8.10
C ALA A 247 -2.43 -19.55 7.36
N HIS A 248 -2.88 -20.06 6.22
CA HIS A 248 -2.16 -21.02 5.40
C HIS A 248 -1.61 -20.37 4.15
N TRP A 249 -0.30 -20.44 3.97
CA TRP A 249 0.41 -19.80 2.87
C TRP A 249 0.98 -20.86 1.91
N SER A 250 0.93 -20.56 0.60
CA SER A 250 1.41 -21.47 -0.46
C SER A 250 2.91 -21.72 -0.42
N GLY A 251 3.66 -20.88 0.29
CA GLY A 251 5.11 -20.77 0.18
C GLY A 251 5.55 -19.89 -1.00
N TRP A 252 6.84 -19.54 -1.02
CA TRP A 252 7.41 -18.67 -2.01
C TRP A 252 7.68 -19.40 -3.34
N HIS A 253 7.08 -18.90 -4.42
CA HIS A 253 7.25 -19.41 -5.78
C HIS A 253 7.94 -18.37 -6.65
N SER A 254 8.97 -18.79 -7.38
CA SER A 254 9.70 -17.90 -8.28
C SER A 254 8.86 -17.55 -9.52
N LEU A 255 8.78 -16.26 -9.82
CA LEU A 255 8.24 -15.74 -11.08
C LEU A 255 9.35 -15.48 -12.12
N GLY A 256 10.61 -15.71 -11.75
CA GLY A 256 11.78 -15.38 -12.55
C GLY A 256 12.01 -13.87 -12.63
N GLY A 257 12.77 -13.44 -13.64
CA GLY A 257 13.17 -12.05 -13.81
C GLY A 257 14.29 -11.64 -12.85
N ARG A 258 14.78 -10.41 -13.04
CA ARG A 258 15.68 -9.73 -12.10
C ARG A 258 15.25 -8.29 -11.98
N ALA A 259 15.14 -7.82 -10.75
CA ALA A 259 14.62 -6.50 -10.44
C ALA A 259 15.34 -5.86 -9.26
N SER A 260 15.09 -4.58 -9.06
CA SER A 260 15.61 -3.81 -7.94
C SER A 260 14.56 -2.80 -7.46
N GLY A 261 14.71 -2.34 -6.21
CA GLY A 261 13.76 -1.41 -5.58
C GLY A 261 12.48 -2.11 -5.13
N ASP A 262 11.48 -1.31 -4.78
CA ASP A 262 10.20 -1.82 -4.30
C ASP A 262 9.37 -2.43 -5.43
N VAL A 263 8.59 -3.43 -5.09
CA VAL A 263 7.68 -4.11 -6.00
C VAL A 263 6.32 -3.41 -5.98
N GLY A 264 5.70 -3.27 -7.17
CA GLY A 264 4.30 -2.87 -7.33
C GLY A 264 3.43 -4.04 -7.75
N ALA A 265 2.17 -4.05 -7.34
CA ALA A 265 1.20 -5.07 -7.77
C ALA A 265 -0.18 -4.47 -8.01
N ALA A 266 -0.93 -5.05 -8.94
CA ALA A 266 -2.29 -4.64 -9.28
C ALA A 266 -3.15 -5.85 -9.66
N SER A 267 -4.47 -5.71 -9.51
CA SER A 267 -5.45 -6.71 -9.98
C SER A 267 -6.44 -6.03 -10.94
N PRO A 268 -6.08 -5.89 -12.22
CA PRO A 268 -6.84 -5.11 -13.19
C PRO A 268 -8.13 -5.78 -13.67
N ALA A 269 -8.28 -7.07 -13.49
CA ALA A 269 -9.48 -7.82 -13.83
C ALA A 269 -9.69 -8.96 -12.82
N PRO A 270 -10.92 -9.45 -12.67
CA PRO A 270 -11.21 -10.55 -11.76
C PRO A 270 -10.32 -11.77 -12.01
N GLY A 271 -9.51 -12.14 -11.02
CA GLY A 271 -8.59 -13.27 -11.11
C GLY A 271 -7.26 -12.99 -11.83
N VAL A 272 -7.03 -11.79 -12.34
CA VAL A 272 -5.76 -11.39 -12.95
C VAL A 272 -4.93 -10.61 -11.94
N GLY A 273 -3.70 -11.07 -11.70
CA GLY A 273 -2.71 -10.38 -10.89
C GLY A 273 -1.49 -10.00 -11.72
N VAL A 274 -1.05 -8.76 -11.62
CA VAL A 274 0.09 -8.20 -12.36
C VAL A 274 1.10 -7.62 -11.40
N VAL A 275 2.35 -8.02 -11.58
CA VAL A 275 3.50 -7.46 -10.86
C VAL A 275 4.23 -6.47 -11.75
N PHE A 276 4.66 -5.36 -11.15
CA PHE A 276 5.46 -4.32 -11.80
C PHE A 276 6.77 -4.14 -11.04
N VAL A 277 7.87 -4.06 -11.76
CA VAL A 277 9.22 -3.97 -11.19
C VAL A 277 10.12 -3.06 -12.02
N ARG A 278 11.16 -2.53 -11.38
CA ARG A 278 12.29 -1.91 -12.07
C ARG A 278 13.29 -2.99 -12.46
N GLY A 279 13.51 -3.18 -13.75
CA GLY A 279 14.50 -4.10 -14.30
C GLY A 279 15.95 -3.61 -14.12
N PRO A 280 16.94 -4.45 -14.46
CA PRO A 280 18.36 -4.08 -14.39
C PRO A 280 18.76 -2.98 -15.37
N ASP A 281 17.93 -2.74 -16.39
CA ASP A 281 18.06 -1.64 -17.37
C ASP A 281 17.40 -0.33 -16.90
N ASN A 282 16.91 -0.31 -15.64
CA ASN A 282 16.12 0.76 -15.05
C ASN A 282 14.78 1.01 -15.76
N ALA A 283 14.33 0.14 -16.64
CA ALA A 283 13.01 0.24 -17.25
C ALA A 283 11.93 -0.37 -16.35
N LEU A 284 10.69 0.05 -16.58
CA LEU A 284 9.51 -0.58 -16.00
C LEU A 284 9.22 -1.88 -16.73
N TRP A 285 9.10 -2.96 -15.96
CA TRP A 285 8.72 -4.28 -16.46
C TRP A 285 7.50 -4.79 -15.74
N TYR A 286 6.69 -5.62 -16.42
CA TYR A 286 5.56 -6.30 -15.80
C TYR A 286 5.50 -7.77 -16.18
N LYS A 287 4.77 -8.54 -15.36
CA LYS A 287 4.37 -9.92 -15.64
C LYS A 287 3.04 -10.22 -14.97
N GLU A 288 2.16 -10.95 -15.67
CA GLU A 288 0.99 -11.57 -15.02
C GLU A 288 1.46 -12.77 -14.19
N PHE A 289 1.04 -12.83 -12.93
CA PHE A 289 1.40 -13.90 -11.98
C PHE A 289 0.19 -14.73 -11.55
N ALA A 290 -1.02 -14.23 -11.75
CA ALA A 290 -2.28 -14.92 -11.51
C ALA A 290 -3.22 -14.64 -12.68
N GLY A 291 -3.95 -15.68 -13.12
CA GLY A 291 -4.82 -15.59 -14.29
C GLY A 291 -4.09 -15.27 -15.58
N THR A 292 -4.85 -14.98 -16.62
CA THR A 292 -4.32 -14.59 -17.93
C THR A 292 -5.24 -13.58 -18.61
N THR A 293 -4.66 -12.61 -19.28
CA THR A 293 -5.39 -11.66 -20.13
C THR A 293 -5.24 -12.08 -21.59
N PRO A 294 -6.31 -12.20 -22.37
CA PRO A 294 -6.21 -12.53 -23.79
C PRO A 294 -5.26 -11.58 -24.53
N GLY A 295 -4.29 -12.15 -25.23
CA GLY A 295 -3.28 -11.41 -25.99
C GLY A 295 -2.06 -10.95 -25.18
N VAL A 296 -2.01 -11.24 -23.88
CA VAL A 296 -0.80 -11.05 -23.06
C VAL A 296 -0.09 -12.40 -22.91
N SER A 297 1.18 -12.44 -23.28
CA SER A 297 2.00 -13.64 -23.07
C SER A 297 2.45 -13.79 -21.62
N SER A 298 2.77 -15.00 -21.19
CA SER A 298 3.15 -15.32 -19.79
C SER A 298 4.56 -14.84 -19.39
N GLY A 299 5.28 -14.15 -20.29
CA GLY A 299 6.65 -13.67 -20.06
C GLY A 299 6.72 -12.34 -19.30
N TRP A 300 7.95 -11.86 -19.13
CA TRP A 300 8.23 -10.49 -18.70
C TRP A 300 8.16 -9.54 -19.90
N HIS A 301 7.52 -8.40 -19.72
CA HIS A 301 7.31 -7.37 -20.74
C HIS A 301 7.84 -6.04 -20.28
N SER A 302 8.66 -5.38 -21.12
CA SER A 302 9.14 -4.04 -20.86
C SER A 302 8.11 -2.99 -21.26
N LEU A 303 7.94 -2.01 -20.39
CA LEU A 303 7.18 -0.78 -20.65
C LEU A 303 8.14 0.42 -20.87
N GLY A 304 9.46 0.19 -20.86
CA GLY A 304 10.47 1.22 -21.03
C GLY A 304 10.54 2.19 -19.84
N GLY A 305 11.10 3.36 -20.11
CA GLY A 305 11.35 4.41 -19.09
C GLY A 305 12.74 4.33 -18.48
N GLN A 306 13.05 5.30 -17.63
CA GLN A 306 14.25 5.35 -16.79
C GLN A 306 13.81 5.66 -15.36
N LEU A 307 13.81 4.66 -14.52
CA LEU A 307 13.29 4.71 -13.15
C LEU A 307 14.44 4.90 -12.17
N THR A 308 14.24 5.77 -11.18
CA THR A 308 15.16 5.94 -10.03
C THR A 308 14.60 5.36 -8.74
N SER A 309 13.30 5.00 -8.72
CA SER A 309 12.64 4.36 -7.58
C SER A 309 12.23 2.91 -7.89
N GLY A 310 11.73 2.21 -6.89
CA GLY A 310 10.82 1.07 -7.08
C GLY A 310 9.49 1.50 -7.70
N VAL A 311 8.52 0.61 -7.73
CA VAL A 311 7.24 0.83 -8.42
C VAL A 311 6.09 0.82 -7.44
N GLY A 312 5.22 1.84 -7.51
CA GLY A 312 3.87 1.78 -6.97
C GLY A 312 2.89 1.40 -8.06
N ALA A 313 1.95 0.50 -7.76
CA ALA A 313 0.93 0.10 -8.73
C ALA A 313 -0.41 -0.16 -8.05
N GLY A 314 -1.47 0.02 -8.82
CA GLY A 314 -2.83 -0.25 -8.40
C GLY A 314 -3.78 -0.31 -9.59
N SER A 315 -4.97 -0.85 -9.37
CA SER A 315 -6.02 -0.92 -10.39
C SER A 315 -7.39 -0.76 -9.76
N ALA A 316 -8.30 -0.15 -10.51
CA ALA A 316 -9.70 -0.06 -10.14
C ALA A 316 -10.50 -1.24 -10.74
N PRO A 317 -11.69 -1.56 -10.20
CA PRO A 317 -12.53 -2.66 -10.69
C PRO A 317 -12.95 -2.56 -12.15
N ASN A 318 -12.93 -1.36 -12.73
CA ASN A 318 -13.20 -1.11 -14.14
C ASN A 318 -12.01 -1.42 -15.08
N GLY A 319 -10.93 -1.97 -14.56
CA GLY A 319 -9.71 -2.30 -15.31
C GLY A 319 -8.73 -1.14 -15.48
N SER A 320 -9.04 0.06 -14.98
CA SER A 320 -8.09 1.17 -14.97
C SER A 320 -6.89 0.79 -14.10
N THR A 321 -5.71 0.82 -14.68
CA THR A 321 -4.46 0.38 -14.05
C THR A 321 -3.45 1.51 -14.09
N TRP A 322 -2.70 1.66 -13.01
CA TRP A 322 -1.72 2.71 -12.83
C TRP A 322 -0.43 2.12 -12.31
N SER A 323 0.68 2.58 -12.86
CA SER A 323 2.02 2.38 -12.31
C SER A 323 2.69 3.73 -12.15
N LEU A 324 3.24 3.98 -10.96
CA LEU A 324 3.89 5.22 -10.57
C LEU A 324 5.33 4.95 -10.19
N VAL A 325 6.22 5.83 -10.62
CA VAL A 325 7.66 5.74 -10.38
C VAL A 325 8.25 7.14 -10.25
N LEU A 326 9.47 7.24 -9.69
CA LEU A 326 10.29 8.45 -9.84
C LEU A 326 11.17 8.33 -11.07
N GLY A 327 11.23 9.42 -11.83
CA GLY A 327 12.16 9.61 -12.93
C GLY A 327 13.49 10.21 -12.46
N PRO A 328 14.50 10.34 -13.36
CA PRO A 328 15.78 10.96 -13.06
C PRO A 328 15.68 12.44 -12.66
N ASP A 329 14.59 13.08 -13.01
CA ASP A 329 14.24 14.47 -12.69
C ASP A 329 13.60 14.62 -11.30
N SER A 330 13.49 13.51 -10.55
CA SER A 330 12.81 13.43 -9.24
C SER A 330 11.31 13.72 -9.28
N HIS A 331 10.70 13.72 -10.47
CA HIS A 331 9.25 13.83 -10.61
C HIS A 331 8.59 12.45 -10.59
N ILE A 332 7.31 12.44 -10.19
CA ILE A 332 6.48 11.23 -10.28
C ILE A 332 5.97 11.09 -11.71
N TRP A 333 6.34 9.99 -12.33
CA TRP A 333 5.88 9.60 -13.66
C TRP A 333 4.90 8.44 -13.57
N LYS A 334 3.93 8.44 -14.48
CA LYS A 334 2.90 7.41 -14.55
C LYS A 334 2.80 6.77 -15.92
N ARG A 335 2.40 5.52 -15.93
CA ARG A 335 1.70 4.86 -17.03
C ARG A 335 0.34 4.43 -16.55
N SER A 336 -0.69 4.70 -17.32
CA SER A 336 -2.07 4.40 -16.93
C SER A 336 -2.92 4.06 -18.14
N GLY A 337 -4.00 3.33 -17.91
CA GLY A 337 -4.93 2.96 -18.95
C GLY A 337 -5.77 1.76 -18.55
N THR A 338 -6.62 1.29 -19.46
CA THR A 338 -7.35 0.05 -19.26
C THR A 338 -6.44 -1.13 -19.64
N TRP A 339 -6.23 -2.03 -18.70
CA TRP A 339 -5.39 -3.21 -18.89
C TRP A 339 -5.82 -4.02 -20.13
N PRO A 340 -4.87 -4.52 -20.96
CA PRO A 340 -3.42 -4.41 -20.85
C PRO A 340 -2.81 -3.20 -21.59
N LYS A 341 -3.63 -2.24 -22.03
CA LYS A 341 -3.19 -1.08 -22.80
C LYS A 341 -2.89 0.10 -21.89
N LEU A 342 -1.63 0.28 -21.53
CA LEU A 342 -1.18 1.44 -20.78
C LEU A 342 -0.68 2.55 -21.73
N SER A 343 -0.90 3.80 -21.35
CA SER A 343 -0.46 4.99 -22.08
C SER A 343 1.07 5.06 -22.21
N SER A 344 1.57 6.02 -22.98
CA SER A 344 2.96 6.50 -22.85
C SER A 344 3.19 7.12 -21.47
N TRP A 345 4.44 7.42 -21.15
CA TRP A 345 4.83 8.09 -19.92
C TRP A 345 4.25 9.51 -19.84
N ASN A 346 3.69 9.85 -18.69
CA ASN A 346 3.20 11.19 -18.36
C ASN A 346 3.67 11.58 -16.96
N SER A 347 4.15 12.82 -16.79
CA SER A 347 4.43 13.37 -15.46
C SER A 347 3.12 13.63 -14.71
N LEU A 348 3.16 13.47 -13.38
CA LEU A 348 2.04 13.88 -12.50
C LEU A 348 2.19 15.32 -12.02
N PHE A 349 3.43 15.84 -11.96
CA PHE A 349 3.76 17.21 -11.59
C PHE A 349 4.67 17.81 -12.64
#